data_65bfafc04d9b7c9a5e33a1fe37b0ea47
#
_entry.id   65bfafc04d9b7c9a5e33a1fe37b0ea47
#
_cell.length_a   1.000
_cell.length_b   1.000
_cell.length_c   1.000
_cell.angle_alpha   90.00
_cell.angle_beta   90.00
_cell.angle_gamma   90.00
#
_symmetry.space_group_name_H-M   'P 1'
#
loop_
_entity.id
_entity.type
_entity.pdbx_description
1 polymer ?
#
loop_
_entity_poly.entity_id
_entity_poly.type
_entity_poly.pdbx_seq_one_letter_code
_entity_poly.pdbx_strand_id
1 'polypeptide(L)'
;MSDPGKLDRRLTLEEPVEIADGAGGVTRSYQVVATLWAQVMPVSARGTVDAERSGAVATHRIRLRSRSDLTTRHRLRDGNAIYRIVALHDPDGRGRFLQIEAEERVD
;
A
#
# COMPACT_ATOMS: atom_id res chain seq x y z
N MET A 1 -18.57 13.00 7.25
CA MET A 1 -18.64 11.54 7.30
C MET A 1 -18.09 10.97 5.99
N SER A 2 -17.14 10.08 6.07
CA SER A 2 -16.59 9.49 4.85
C SER A 2 -17.52 8.39 4.33
N ASP A 3 -17.78 8.43 3.04
CA ASP A 3 -18.49 7.35 2.35
C ASP A 3 -17.50 6.21 2.16
N PRO A 4 -17.76 4.99 2.68
CA PRO A 4 -16.82 3.88 2.54
C PRO A 4 -16.59 3.45 1.09
N GLY A 5 -17.46 3.86 0.17
CA GLY A 5 -17.26 3.61 -1.25
C GLY A 5 -16.54 4.73 -1.99
N LYS A 6 -16.23 5.84 -1.30
CA LYS A 6 -15.68 7.01 -1.97
C LYS A 6 -14.15 6.92 -2.10
N LEU A 7 -13.68 6.77 -3.32
CA LEU A 7 -12.26 6.69 -3.64
C LEU A 7 -11.86 8.02 -4.27
N ASP A 8 -11.33 8.93 -3.48
CA ASP A 8 -11.09 10.33 -3.88
C ASP A 8 -9.62 10.76 -3.87
N ARG A 9 -8.71 9.84 -3.53
CA ARG A 9 -7.27 10.10 -3.56
C ARG A 9 -6.65 9.34 -4.71
N ARG A 10 -5.77 10.01 -5.46
CA ARG A 10 -5.03 9.36 -6.54
C ARG A 10 -3.68 8.93 -6.02
N LEU A 11 -3.42 7.63 -6.10
CA LEU A 11 -2.15 7.06 -5.68
C LEU A 11 -1.48 6.40 -6.88
N THR A 12 -0.15 6.44 -6.88
CA THR A 12 0.63 5.75 -7.88
C THR A 12 1.06 4.39 -7.33
N LEU A 13 0.70 3.33 -8.04
CA LEU A 13 1.14 1.97 -7.72
C LEU A 13 2.49 1.73 -8.36
N GLU A 14 3.46 1.31 -7.57
CA GLU A 14 4.81 1.04 -8.03
C GLU A 14 5.22 -0.37 -7.67
N GLU A 15 5.96 -1.02 -8.57
CA GLU A 15 6.52 -2.34 -8.31
C GLU A 15 8.03 -2.29 -8.22
N PRO A 16 8.65 -3.17 -7.40
CA PRO A 16 10.10 -3.20 -7.30
C PRO A 16 10.71 -3.84 -8.55
N VAL A 17 11.83 -3.26 -8.98
CA VAL A 17 12.65 -3.79 -10.06
C VAL A 17 14.06 -3.97 -9.51
N GLU A 18 14.60 -5.17 -9.61
CA GLU A 18 15.96 -5.45 -9.16
C GLU A 18 16.86 -5.55 -10.39
N ILE A 19 17.94 -4.78 -10.35
CA ILE A 19 18.90 -4.70 -11.45
C ILE A 19 20.26 -5.10 -10.91
N ALA A 20 20.93 -6.02 -11.60
CA ALA A 20 22.29 -6.41 -11.24
C ALA A 20 23.22 -5.19 -11.35
N ASP A 21 24.05 -4.97 -10.31
CA ASP A 21 24.92 -3.80 -10.25
C ASP A 21 26.29 -4.04 -10.89
N GLY A 22 26.53 -5.23 -11.42
CA GLY A 22 27.81 -5.59 -12.04
C GLY A 22 28.89 -6.02 -11.06
N ALA A 23 28.60 -5.96 -9.75
CA ALA A 23 29.58 -6.29 -8.71
C ALA A 23 29.10 -7.45 -7.82
N GLY A 24 28.20 -8.28 -8.32
CA GLY A 24 27.67 -9.43 -7.60
C GLY A 24 26.48 -9.10 -6.71
N GLY A 25 26.01 -7.84 -6.68
CA GLY A 25 24.85 -7.41 -5.94
C GLY A 25 23.71 -6.98 -6.84
N VAL A 26 22.62 -6.49 -6.23
CA VAL A 26 21.49 -5.96 -6.95
C VAL A 26 21.12 -4.59 -6.38
N THR A 27 20.66 -3.72 -7.26
CA THR A 27 20.07 -2.43 -6.89
C THR A 27 18.56 -2.52 -7.11
N ARG A 28 17.79 -2.14 -6.10
CA ARG A 28 16.35 -2.12 -6.21
C ARG A 28 15.87 -0.73 -6.57
N SER A 29 15.07 -0.64 -7.61
CA SER A 29 14.36 0.58 -7.95
C SER A 29 12.87 0.26 -8.05
N TYR A 30 12.04 1.28 -8.32
CA TYR A 30 10.60 1.10 -8.45
C TYR A 30 10.14 1.70 -9.76
N GLN A 31 9.20 1.02 -10.40
CA GLN A 31 8.60 1.54 -11.63
C GLN A 31 7.08 1.64 -11.47
N VAL A 32 6.51 2.63 -12.15
CA VAL A 32 5.06 2.86 -12.10
C VAL A 32 4.33 1.77 -12.84
N VAL A 33 3.34 1.17 -12.17
CA VAL A 33 2.45 0.18 -12.77
C VAL A 33 1.15 0.83 -13.22
N ALA A 34 0.57 1.68 -12.35
CA ALA A 34 -0.73 2.29 -12.61
C ALA A 34 -0.98 3.44 -11.66
N THR A 35 -1.94 4.27 -12.00
CA THR A 35 -2.50 5.28 -11.10
C THR A 35 -3.87 4.81 -10.67
N LEU A 36 -4.13 4.84 -9.38
CA LEU A 36 -5.34 4.27 -8.79
C LEU A 36 -6.08 5.33 -7.99
N TRP A 37 -7.40 5.21 -7.97
CA TRP A 37 -8.23 5.96 -7.03
C TRP A 37 -8.36 5.14 -5.75
N ALA A 38 -8.18 5.82 -4.61
CA ALA A 38 -8.17 5.15 -3.32
C ALA A 38 -8.78 6.04 -2.24
N GLN A 39 -9.15 5.41 -1.13
CA GLN A 39 -9.49 6.10 0.11
C GLN A 39 -8.36 5.84 1.10
N VAL A 40 -7.81 6.91 1.67
CA VAL A 40 -6.68 6.82 2.60
C VAL A 40 -7.13 7.33 3.96
N MET A 41 -6.96 6.51 4.99
CA MET A 41 -7.36 6.84 6.35
C MET A 41 -6.23 6.57 7.33
N PRO A 42 -5.97 7.49 8.29
CA PRO A 42 -5.05 7.18 9.38
C PRO A 42 -5.60 6.03 10.24
N VAL A 43 -4.69 5.21 10.75
CA VAL A 43 -5.04 4.10 11.62
C VAL A 43 -4.91 4.56 13.07
N SER A 44 -5.90 4.20 13.88
CA SER A 44 -5.85 4.49 15.32
C SER A 44 -4.76 3.66 16.01
N ALA A 45 -4.41 4.04 17.24
CA ALA A 45 -3.43 3.30 18.03
C ALA A 45 -3.79 1.83 18.19
N ARG A 46 -5.09 1.50 18.24
CA ARG A 46 -5.53 0.11 18.31
C ARG A 46 -5.22 -0.68 17.05
N GLY A 47 -5.33 -0.04 15.89
CA GLY A 47 -5.00 -0.67 14.63
C GLY A 47 -3.52 -1.00 14.53
N THR A 48 -2.65 -0.16 15.09
CA THR A 48 -1.21 -0.40 15.05
C THR A 48 -0.80 -1.60 15.91
N VAL A 49 -1.53 -1.89 17.00
CA VAL A 49 -1.20 -3.01 17.87
C VAL A 49 -1.27 -4.35 17.11
N ASP A 50 -2.27 -4.52 16.28
CA ASP A 50 -2.41 -5.76 15.50
C ASP A 50 -1.29 -5.92 14.48
N ALA A 51 -0.87 -4.83 13.86
CA ALA A 51 0.25 -4.86 12.91
C ALA A 51 1.58 -5.14 13.60
N GLU A 52 1.77 -4.66 14.82
CA GLU A 52 3.00 -4.87 15.58
C GLU A 52 3.25 -6.36 15.88
N ARG A 53 2.21 -7.16 15.98
CA ARG A 53 2.36 -8.60 16.19
C ARG A 53 3.08 -9.30 15.06
N SER A 54 3.00 -8.74 13.85
CA SER A 54 3.71 -9.29 12.70
C SER A 54 5.06 -8.61 12.46
N GLY A 55 5.50 -7.73 13.40
CA GLY A 55 6.76 -7.03 13.28
C GLY A 55 6.71 -5.79 12.41
N ALA A 56 5.51 -5.33 12.03
CA ALA A 56 5.32 -4.14 11.20
C ALA A 56 4.34 -3.20 11.87
N VAL A 57 4.45 -1.90 11.56
CA VAL A 57 3.59 -0.86 12.12
C VAL A 57 2.76 -0.25 11.00
N ALA A 58 1.44 -0.44 11.05
CA ALA A 58 0.55 0.20 10.10
C ALA A 58 0.20 1.60 10.60
N THR A 59 0.38 2.60 9.75
CA THR A 59 0.03 3.99 10.04
C THR A 59 -1.22 4.42 9.30
N HIS A 60 -1.56 3.75 8.20
CA HIS A 60 -2.69 4.11 7.35
C HIS A 60 -3.40 2.87 6.86
N ARG A 61 -4.69 3.05 6.60
CA ARG A 61 -5.51 2.05 5.92
C ARG A 61 -5.93 2.62 4.58
N ILE A 62 -5.70 1.85 3.52
CA ILE A 62 -5.97 2.29 2.16
C ILE A 62 -6.96 1.32 1.55
N ARG A 63 -8.04 1.85 0.99
CA ARG A 63 -9.06 1.05 0.30
C ARG A 63 -9.06 1.44 -1.16
N LEU A 64 -9.06 0.46 -2.03
CA LEU A 64 -9.14 0.68 -3.47
C LEU A 64 -9.93 -0.46 -4.12
N ARG A 65 -10.22 -0.30 -5.41
CA ARG A 65 -10.91 -1.36 -6.15
C ARG A 65 -10.01 -2.57 -6.26
N SER A 66 -10.62 -3.75 -6.19
CA SER A 66 -9.89 -5.01 -6.19
C SER A 66 -9.00 -5.15 -7.43
N ARG A 67 -7.77 -5.60 -7.22
CA ARG A 67 -6.80 -5.89 -8.26
C ARG A 67 -6.10 -7.20 -7.92
N SER A 68 -5.92 -8.04 -8.91
CA SER A 68 -5.26 -9.33 -8.70
C SER A 68 -3.73 -9.24 -8.76
N ASP A 69 -3.20 -8.15 -9.29
CA ASP A 69 -1.75 -7.98 -9.49
C ASP A 69 -1.03 -7.31 -8.32
N LEU A 70 -1.76 -6.91 -7.28
CA LEU A 70 -1.18 -6.15 -6.18
C LEU A 70 -0.76 -7.08 -5.04
N THR A 71 0.48 -6.92 -4.57
CA THR A 71 1.07 -7.75 -3.52
C THR A 71 1.76 -6.88 -2.48
N THR A 72 2.27 -7.49 -1.42
CA THR A 72 3.04 -6.78 -0.39
C THR A 72 4.39 -6.30 -0.90
N ARG A 73 4.82 -6.70 -2.07
CA ARG A 73 6.07 -6.21 -2.68
C ARG A 73 5.90 -4.85 -3.32
N HIS A 74 4.68 -4.48 -3.68
CA HIS A 74 4.37 -3.17 -4.26
C HIS A 74 4.38 -2.08 -3.20
N ARG A 75 4.39 -0.85 -3.66
CA ARG A 75 4.18 0.31 -2.78
C ARG A 75 3.26 1.30 -3.47
N LEU A 76 2.66 2.16 -2.67
CA LEU A 76 1.81 3.24 -3.17
C LEU A 76 2.49 4.57 -2.85
N ARG A 77 2.37 5.52 -3.76
CA ARG A 77 2.97 6.83 -3.59
C ARG A 77 1.93 7.94 -3.77
N ASP A 78 2.00 8.92 -2.89
CA ASP A 78 1.20 10.14 -3.00
C ASP A 78 2.15 11.32 -2.79
N GLY A 79 2.65 11.89 -3.90
CA GLY A 79 3.66 12.93 -3.82
C GLY A 79 4.93 12.40 -3.15
N ASN A 80 5.30 13.00 -2.02
CA ASN A 80 6.48 12.58 -1.26
C ASN A 80 6.17 11.47 -0.26
N ALA A 81 4.90 11.17 -0.01
CA ALA A 81 4.53 10.12 0.91
C ALA A 81 4.57 8.77 0.20
N ILE A 82 5.22 7.80 0.84
CA ILE A 82 5.30 6.44 0.33
C ILE A 82 4.61 5.54 1.32
N TYR A 83 3.68 4.72 0.83
CA TYR A 83 2.95 3.76 1.65
C TYR A 83 3.46 2.36 1.34
N ARG A 84 4.19 1.80 2.28
CA ARG A 84 4.65 0.42 2.20
C ARG A 84 3.49 -0.49 2.58
N ILE A 85 3.23 -1.51 1.78
CA ILE A 85 2.13 -2.43 2.01
C ILE A 85 2.53 -3.46 3.05
N VAL A 86 1.82 -3.47 4.18
CA VAL A 86 2.07 -4.42 5.27
C VAL A 86 1.19 -5.65 5.12
N ALA A 87 -0.08 -5.45 4.77
CA ALA A 87 -1.04 -6.55 4.62
C ALA A 87 -2.14 -6.16 3.65
N LEU A 88 -2.75 -7.15 3.03
CA LEU A 88 -3.82 -6.99 2.05
C LEU A 88 -4.95 -7.94 2.42
N HIS A 89 -6.18 -7.47 2.31
CA HIS A 89 -7.34 -8.35 2.47
C HIS A 89 -8.57 -7.75 1.80
N ASP A 90 -9.57 -8.60 1.59
CA ASP A 90 -10.88 -8.20 1.07
C ASP A 90 -11.77 -7.85 2.26
N PRO A 91 -12.19 -6.57 2.42
CA PRO A 91 -12.86 -6.14 3.65
C PRO A 91 -14.24 -6.75 3.86
N ASP A 92 -14.94 -7.13 2.79
CA ASP A 92 -16.29 -7.67 2.90
C ASP A 92 -16.46 -9.05 2.25
N GLY A 93 -15.39 -9.64 1.72
CA GLY A 93 -15.43 -10.96 1.11
C GLY A 93 -16.13 -11.01 -0.24
N ARG A 94 -16.44 -9.86 -0.85
CA ARG A 94 -17.18 -9.81 -2.11
C ARG A 94 -16.34 -9.57 -3.35
N GLY A 95 -15.03 -9.39 -3.17
CA GLY A 95 -14.11 -9.18 -4.29
C GLY A 95 -14.22 -7.83 -4.97
N ARG A 96 -14.91 -6.86 -4.36
CA ARG A 96 -15.09 -5.53 -4.96
C ARG A 96 -13.99 -4.56 -4.59
N PHE A 97 -13.49 -4.68 -3.38
CA PHE A 97 -12.49 -3.77 -2.83
C PHE A 97 -11.33 -4.55 -2.24
N LEU A 98 -10.20 -3.89 -2.20
CA LEU A 98 -9.00 -4.38 -1.52
C LEU A 98 -8.67 -3.40 -0.41
N GLN A 99 -8.44 -3.91 0.79
CA GLN A 99 -8.04 -3.09 1.91
C GLN A 99 -6.58 -3.38 2.26
N ILE A 100 -5.82 -2.32 2.35
CA ILE A 100 -4.39 -2.37 2.58
C ILE A 100 -4.08 -1.76 3.93
N GLU A 101 -3.35 -2.50 4.77
CA GLU A 101 -2.71 -1.92 5.94
C GLU A 101 -1.34 -1.46 5.49
N ALA A 102 -1.02 -0.19 5.68
CA ALA A 102 0.18 0.41 5.12
C ALA A 102 0.95 1.20 6.16
N GLU A 103 2.27 1.24 5.98
CA GLU A 103 3.16 2.06 6.77
C GLU A 103 3.60 3.24 5.91
N GLU A 104 3.28 4.45 6.35
CA GLU A 104 3.72 5.64 5.64
C GLU A 104 5.20 5.92 5.93
N ARG A 105 5.93 6.21 4.85
CA ARG A 105 7.32 6.68 4.92
C ARG A 105 7.42 7.96 4.12
N VAL A 106 8.18 8.91 4.66
CA VAL A 106 8.47 10.16 3.97
C VAL A 106 9.95 10.19 3.66
N ASP A 107 10.26 10.29 2.38
CA ASP A 107 11.64 10.42 1.93
C ASP A 107 12.11 11.86 1.98
#